data_c6feead1beaf0a27d78404c7691f52e5
#
_entry.id   c6feead1beaf0a27d78404c7691f52e5
#
_cell.length_a   1.000
_cell.length_b   1.000
_cell.length_c   1.000
_cell.angle_alpha   90.00
_cell.angle_beta   90.00
_cell.angle_gamma   90.00
#
_symmetry.space_group_name_H-M   'P 1'
#
loop_
_entity.id
_entity.type
_entity.pdbx_description
1 polymer ?
#
loop_
_entity_poly.entity_id
_entity_poly.type
_entity_poly.pdbx_seq_one_letter_code
_entity_poly.pdbx_strand_id
1 'polypeptide(L)'
;MTADVSTSDRFATADAADRSRRRLAVGFMNLAHGLDHFVILIYPTVVIELQVAYGESYATLIALATASFVAFGLFSLPAGWLGDRWSRRDMMVGFYVGCGLSLVAAAFAPSLIWLGVALFALGMFAAIYHPVGTAMILDNATLRGRTMAFNGVCGNIGVSLAAGITAALTAAFSWRGAFLVPGLICIASGAMYYWLVPNQAGHATKRSASADVVLSAPVAAMIFGLFIVVALSAGLVFNTISISLPKIVDERVGNGISLMMVGGVTTAVFLCGAVAQISVGRLVERFPLHILFAISAVMQFCGVLWAAYASGISLIFALAFTMAAIYGQITLNDLVIARYTADAWRSRVYAVRYFLTFMVSGVAVSMIALLYARGGFNLVLGTTAVIALGFLVAVLLIALIASGVEKARMVQPAE
;
A
#
# COMPACT_ATOMS: atom_id res chain seq x y z
N MET A 1 -44.62 13.70 37.10
CA MET A 1 -44.02 12.37 37.26
C MET A 1 -42.79 12.30 36.36
N THR A 2 -41.65 12.72 36.84
CA THR A 2 -40.35 12.63 36.11
C THR A 2 -39.78 11.24 36.40
N ALA A 3 -39.73 10.38 35.38
CA ALA A 3 -39.15 9.06 35.50
C ALA A 3 -37.64 9.22 35.80
N ASP A 4 -37.25 8.78 36.98
CA ASP A 4 -35.86 8.73 37.45
C ASP A 4 -35.17 7.60 36.67
N VAL A 5 -34.41 7.98 35.61
CA VAL A 5 -33.63 7.02 34.83
C VAL A 5 -32.54 6.48 35.75
N SER A 6 -32.57 5.16 36.01
CA SER A 6 -31.65 4.52 36.94
C SER A 6 -30.19 4.79 36.54
N THR A 7 -29.28 4.85 37.52
CA THR A 7 -27.83 5.04 37.28
C THR A 7 -27.27 3.94 36.37
N SER A 8 -27.76 2.72 36.43
CA SER A 8 -27.41 1.60 35.58
C SER A 8 -27.75 1.85 34.10
N ASP A 9 -28.91 2.46 33.81
CA ASP A 9 -29.34 2.77 32.44
C ASP A 9 -28.48 3.90 31.84
N ARG A 10 -28.06 4.87 32.66
CA ARG A 10 -27.14 5.93 32.21
C ARG A 10 -25.74 5.38 31.87
N PHE A 11 -25.19 4.44 32.66
CA PHE A 11 -23.92 3.79 32.33
C PHE A 11 -24.04 2.90 31.09
N ALA A 12 -25.10 2.13 30.93
CA ALA A 12 -25.31 1.30 29.76
C ALA A 12 -25.45 2.11 28.46
N THR A 13 -26.14 3.27 28.52
CA THR A 13 -26.27 4.17 27.37
C THR A 13 -24.95 4.89 27.02
N ALA A 14 -24.18 5.31 28.04
CA ALA A 14 -22.85 5.92 27.82
C ALA A 14 -21.87 4.93 27.18
N ASP A 15 -21.85 3.67 27.62
CA ASP A 15 -21.04 2.59 27.03
C ASP A 15 -21.45 2.25 25.60
N ALA A 16 -22.73 2.28 25.28
CA ALA A 16 -23.23 2.06 23.93
C ALA A 16 -22.83 3.21 22.99
N ALA A 17 -22.91 4.45 23.46
CA ALA A 17 -22.50 5.63 22.71
C ALA A 17 -20.97 5.64 22.44
N ASP A 18 -20.15 5.27 23.43
CA ASP A 18 -18.70 5.17 23.25
C ASP A 18 -18.32 4.07 22.24
N ARG A 19 -18.95 2.90 22.32
CA ARG A 19 -18.76 1.82 21.33
C ARG A 19 -19.16 2.26 19.91
N SER A 20 -20.24 3.00 19.77
CA SER A 20 -20.67 3.52 18.46
C SER A 20 -19.67 4.51 17.88
N ARG A 21 -19.15 5.44 18.69
CA ARG A 21 -18.11 6.42 18.28
C ARG A 21 -16.82 5.74 17.84
N ARG A 22 -16.35 4.73 18.58
CA ARG A 22 -15.15 3.95 18.21
C ARG A 22 -15.34 3.20 16.89
N ARG A 23 -16.50 2.57 16.68
CA ARG A 23 -16.83 1.88 15.41
C ARG A 23 -16.84 2.86 14.24
N LEU A 24 -17.40 4.04 14.45
CA LEU A 24 -17.46 5.09 13.43
C LEU A 24 -16.06 5.59 13.07
N ALA A 25 -15.21 5.87 14.07
CA ALA A 25 -13.82 6.25 13.85
C ALA A 25 -13.07 5.19 13.05
N VAL A 26 -13.19 3.91 13.41
CA VAL A 26 -12.57 2.79 12.66
C VAL A 26 -13.14 2.71 11.24
N GLY A 27 -14.44 2.94 11.05
CA GLY A 27 -15.07 2.96 9.73
C GLY A 27 -14.45 4.01 8.81
N PHE A 28 -14.26 5.24 9.32
CA PHE A 28 -13.56 6.28 8.56
C PHE A 28 -12.09 5.96 8.30
N MET A 29 -11.38 5.32 9.23
CA MET A 29 -9.99 4.90 8.97
C MET A 29 -9.92 3.82 7.89
N ASN A 30 -10.92 2.92 7.81
CA ASN A 30 -11.00 1.94 6.72
C ASN A 30 -11.28 2.61 5.37
N LEU A 31 -12.18 3.59 5.34
CA LEU A 31 -12.44 4.40 4.15
C LEU A 31 -11.18 5.19 3.75
N ALA A 32 -10.49 5.80 4.72
CA ALA A 32 -9.25 6.52 4.47
C ALA A 32 -8.19 5.63 3.83
N HIS A 33 -8.01 4.38 4.28
CA HIS A 33 -7.05 3.46 3.69
C HIS A 33 -7.36 3.13 2.22
N GLY A 34 -8.63 2.87 1.93
CA GLY A 34 -9.06 2.67 0.55
C GLY A 34 -8.82 3.89 -0.32
N LEU A 35 -9.19 5.07 0.16
CA LEU A 35 -8.99 6.33 -0.56
C LEU A 35 -7.51 6.67 -0.72
N ASP A 36 -6.66 6.46 0.29
CA ASP A 36 -5.23 6.72 0.25
C ASP A 36 -4.56 6.02 -0.95
N HIS A 37 -4.76 4.72 -1.05
CA HIS A 37 -4.22 3.95 -2.17
C HIS A 37 -4.90 4.25 -3.50
N PHE A 38 -6.19 4.51 -3.49
CA PHE A 38 -6.95 4.85 -4.69
C PHE A 38 -6.45 6.14 -5.32
N VAL A 39 -6.35 7.23 -4.54
CA VAL A 39 -6.03 8.57 -5.06
C VAL A 39 -4.61 8.66 -5.63
N ILE A 40 -3.65 7.95 -5.04
CA ILE A 40 -2.26 7.90 -5.52
C ILE A 40 -2.18 7.17 -6.87
N LEU A 41 -3.06 6.20 -7.13
CA LEU A 41 -3.05 5.39 -8.34
C LEU A 41 -3.98 5.91 -9.45
N ILE A 42 -4.66 7.03 -9.26
CA ILE A 42 -5.42 7.70 -10.33
C ILE A 42 -4.48 8.09 -11.47
N TYR A 43 -3.39 8.80 -11.16
CA TYR A 43 -2.49 9.39 -12.14
C TYR A 43 -1.86 8.36 -13.10
N PRO A 44 -1.35 7.19 -12.66
CA PRO A 44 -0.83 6.15 -13.56
C PRO A 44 -1.80 5.68 -14.65
N THR A 45 -3.11 5.74 -14.40
CA THR A 45 -4.12 5.40 -15.40
C THR A 45 -4.46 6.59 -16.30
N VAL A 46 -4.60 7.77 -15.72
CA VAL A 46 -4.91 9.00 -16.45
C VAL A 46 -3.80 9.39 -17.44
N VAL A 47 -2.54 9.06 -17.15
CA VAL A 47 -1.38 9.32 -18.02
C VAL A 47 -1.62 8.83 -19.45
N ILE A 48 -2.36 7.76 -19.66
CA ILE A 48 -2.68 7.23 -21.01
C ILE A 48 -3.44 8.28 -21.82
N GLU A 49 -4.44 8.92 -21.23
CA GLU A 49 -5.22 9.96 -21.88
C GLU A 49 -4.45 11.30 -21.99
N LEU A 50 -3.60 11.59 -21.00
CA LEU A 50 -2.77 12.80 -21.03
C LEU A 50 -1.75 12.78 -22.17
N GLN A 51 -1.30 11.62 -22.65
CA GLN A 51 -0.46 11.52 -23.84
C GLN A 51 -1.15 12.14 -25.06
N VAL A 52 -2.45 11.87 -25.23
CA VAL A 52 -3.24 12.44 -26.31
C VAL A 52 -3.53 13.92 -26.06
N ALA A 53 -3.91 14.28 -24.82
CA ALA A 53 -4.31 15.63 -24.47
C ALA A 53 -3.18 16.66 -24.54
N TYR A 54 -1.94 16.26 -24.22
CA TYR A 54 -0.77 17.15 -24.19
C TYR A 54 0.24 16.89 -25.33
N GLY A 55 0.10 15.79 -26.09
CA GLY A 55 1.06 15.42 -27.13
C GLY A 55 2.43 15.01 -26.58
N GLU A 56 2.49 14.62 -25.31
CA GLU A 56 3.73 14.31 -24.59
C GLU A 56 3.98 12.79 -24.49
N SER A 57 5.25 12.41 -24.34
CA SER A 57 5.62 11.01 -24.17
C SER A 57 5.15 10.45 -22.82
N TYR A 58 4.90 9.15 -22.75
CA TYR A 58 4.61 8.47 -21.47
C TYR A 58 5.72 8.70 -20.45
N ALA A 59 6.99 8.65 -20.86
CA ALA A 59 8.12 8.89 -19.97
C ALA A 59 8.08 10.28 -19.31
N THR A 60 7.80 11.32 -20.12
CA THR A 60 7.67 12.71 -19.64
C THR A 60 6.53 12.82 -18.64
N LEU A 61 5.38 12.26 -18.97
CA LEU A 61 4.18 12.38 -18.14
C LEU A 61 4.31 11.56 -16.86
N ILE A 62 4.74 10.28 -16.93
CA ILE A 62 4.84 9.46 -15.72
C ILE A 62 5.89 10.00 -14.75
N ALA A 63 6.92 10.69 -15.24
CA ALA A 63 7.90 11.35 -14.39
C ALA A 63 7.29 12.36 -13.41
N LEU A 64 6.17 13.01 -13.75
CA LEU A 64 5.46 13.93 -12.86
C LEU A 64 4.94 13.24 -11.59
N ALA A 65 4.61 11.95 -11.68
CA ALA A 65 4.21 11.17 -10.51
C ALA A 65 5.33 11.06 -9.46
N THR A 66 6.61 11.21 -9.86
CA THR A 66 7.73 11.21 -8.92
C THR A 66 7.51 12.22 -7.80
N ALA A 67 6.96 13.40 -8.11
CA ALA A 67 6.67 14.44 -7.12
C ALA A 67 5.70 13.93 -6.03
N SER A 68 4.64 13.22 -6.42
CA SER A 68 3.66 12.64 -5.49
C SER A 68 4.28 11.54 -4.61
N PHE A 69 4.97 10.59 -5.22
CA PHE A 69 5.52 9.45 -4.50
C PHE A 69 6.71 9.81 -3.60
N VAL A 70 7.54 10.78 -4.01
CA VAL A 70 8.59 11.34 -3.15
C VAL A 70 8.00 12.11 -1.97
N ALA A 71 6.99 12.95 -2.22
CA ALA A 71 6.30 13.66 -1.15
C ALA A 71 5.65 12.68 -0.16
N PHE A 72 4.98 11.64 -0.65
CA PHE A 72 4.38 10.59 0.17
C PHE A 72 5.40 9.94 1.12
N GLY A 73 6.58 9.56 0.63
CA GLY A 73 7.65 9.01 1.45
C GLY A 73 8.21 10.03 2.44
N LEU A 74 8.57 11.22 1.96
CA LEU A 74 9.24 12.25 2.74
C LEU A 74 8.38 12.80 3.89
N PHE A 75 7.09 13.03 3.63
CA PHE A 75 6.17 13.61 4.61
C PHE A 75 5.58 12.60 5.60
N SER A 76 5.78 11.29 5.40
CA SER A 76 5.28 10.26 6.33
C SER A 76 5.90 10.38 7.74
N LEU A 77 7.19 10.71 7.84
CA LEU A 77 7.87 10.90 9.12
C LEU A 77 7.40 12.17 9.86
N PRO A 78 7.39 13.37 9.22
CA PRO A 78 6.80 14.56 9.83
C PRO A 78 5.33 14.38 10.22
N ALA A 79 4.53 13.68 9.41
CA ALA A 79 3.13 13.42 9.72
C ALA A 79 2.97 12.56 10.99
N GLY A 80 3.79 11.51 11.15
CA GLY A 80 3.80 10.70 12.37
C GLY A 80 4.20 11.51 13.60
N TRP A 81 5.29 12.29 13.49
CA TRP A 81 5.76 13.15 14.57
C TRP A 81 4.71 14.21 14.98
N LEU A 82 4.04 14.82 14.00
CA LEU A 82 3.00 15.81 14.25
C LEU A 82 1.75 15.17 14.85
N GLY A 83 1.35 13.97 14.36
CA GLY A 83 0.24 13.22 14.90
C GLY A 83 0.37 12.82 16.37
N ASP A 84 1.62 12.65 16.85
CA ASP A 84 1.90 12.38 18.27
C ASP A 84 1.85 13.63 19.17
N ARG A 85 1.98 14.82 18.58
CA ARG A 85 2.05 16.10 19.32
C ARG A 85 0.82 16.98 19.17
N TRP A 86 0.10 16.79 18.09
CA TRP A 86 -1.12 17.54 17.80
C TRP A 86 -2.33 16.58 17.87
N SER A 87 -3.40 16.89 17.17
CA SER A 87 -4.63 16.11 17.13
C SER A 87 -4.58 15.11 15.97
N ARG A 88 -4.54 13.81 16.27
CA ARG A 88 -4.66 12.75 15.25
C ARG A 88 -5.93 12.89 14.42
N ARG A 89 -7.03 13.28 15.09
CA ARG A 89 -8.31 13.53 14.42
C ARG A 89 -8.20 14.64 13.39
N ASP A 90 -7.60 15.79 13.74
CA ASP A 90 -7.50 16.93 12.84
C ASP A 90 -6.46 16.70 11.74
N MET A 91 -5.42 15.91 12.02
CA MET A 91 -4.52 15.39 10.99
C MET A 91 -5.27 14.56 9.94
N MET A 92 -6.21 13.69 10.35
CA MET A 92 -7.01 12.91 9.41
C MET A 92 -8.03 13.77 8.64
N VAL A 93 -8.53 14.88 9.21
CA VAL A 93 -9.26 15.89 8.43
C VAL A 93 -8.34 16.49 7.35
N GLY A 94 -7.09 16.83 7.73
CA GLY A 94 -6.07 17.30 6.80
C GLY A 94 -5.79 16.31 5.67
N PHE A 95 -5.73 15.02 5.98
CA PHE A 95 -5.62 13.96 4.96
C PHE A 95 -6.77 14.02 3.95
N TYR A 96 -8.02 13.94 4.40
CA TYR A 96 -9.17 13.89 3.52
C TYR A 96 -9.31 15.17 2.69
N VAL A 97 -9.31 16.32 3.35
CA VAL A 97 -9.52 17.62 2.69
C VAL A 97 -8.33 17.97 1.82
N GLY A 98 -7.10 17.73 2.30
CA GLY A 98 -5.88 18.01 1.55
C GLY A 98 -5.75 17.16 0.30
N CYS A 99 -6.00 15.84 0.38
CA CYS A 99 -6.04 14.98 -0.81
C CYS A 99 -7.14 15.45 -1.78
N GLY A 100 -8.33 15.77 -1.25
CA GLY A 100 -9.42 16.24 -2.08
C GLY A 100 -9.13 17.53 -2.81
N LEU A 101 -8.60 18.54 -2.12
CA LEU A 101 -8.21 19.82 -2.73
C LEU A 101 -7.07 19.65 -3.76
N SER A 102 -6.10 18.78 -3.47
CA SER A 102 -5.02 18.46 -4.41
C SER A 102 -5.54 17.83 -5.70
N LEU A 103 -6.52 16.91 -5.59
CA LEU A 103 -7.17 16.30 -6.75
C LEU A 103 -8.00 17.30 -7.54
N VAL A 104 -8.75 18.19 -6.88
CA VAL A 104 -9.47 19.29 -7.53
C VAL A 104 -8.47 20.21 -8.26
N ALA A 105 -7.35 20.56 -7.62
CA ALA A 105 -6.30 21.37 -8.27
C ALA A 105 -5.70 20.64 -9.49
N ALA A 106 -5.50 19.32 -9.42
CA ALA A 106 -5.05 18.52 -10.55
C ALA A 106 -6.06 18.53 -11.72
N ALA A 107 -7.37 18.44 -11.43
CA ALA A 107 -8.42 18.49 -12.44
C ALA A 107 -8.44 19.82 -13.22
N PHE A 108 -8.10 20.92 -12.57
CA PHE A 108 -8.07 22.26 -13.15
C PHE A 108 -6.66 22.75 -13.48
N ALA A 109 -5.65 21.89 -13.46
CA ALA A 109 -4.28 22.25 -13.77
C ALA A 109 -4.16 22.87 -15.17
N PRO A 110 -3.65 24.11 -15.30
CA PRO A 110 -3.52 24.78 -16.59
C PRO A 110 -2.27 24.33 -17.37
N SER A 111 -1.33 23.66 -16.71
CA SER A 111 -0.09 23.17 -17.31
C SER A 111 0.44 21.94 -16.58
N LEU A 112 1.41 21.24 -17.20
CA LEU A 112 2.08 20.09 -16.57
C LEU A 112 2.82 20.44 -15.28
N ILE A 113 3.37 21.67 -15.18
CA ILE A 113 4.02 22.14 -13.95
C ILE A 113 3.00 22.23 -12.81
N TRP A 114 1.84 22.83 -13.07
CA TRP A 114 0.77 22.91 -12.07
C TRP A 114 0.22 21.55 -11.70
N LEU A 115 0.09 20.65 -12.69
CA LEU A 115 -0.28 19.25 -12.42
C LEU A 115 0.75 18.58 -11.49
N GLY A 116 2.05 18.77 -11.75
CA GLY A 116 3.12 18.26 -10.88
C GLY A 116 3.06 18.83 -9.46
N VAL A 117 2.75 20.12 -9.29
CA VAL A 117 2.55 20.75 -7.97
C VAL A 117 1.34 20.16 -7.25
N ALA A 118 0.23 19.96 -7.96
CA ALA A 118 -0.96 19.34 -7.39
C ALA A 118 -0.71 17.88 -6.97
N LEU A 119 0.03 17.11 -7.77
CA LEU A 119 0.45 15.76 -7.44
C LEU A 119 1.41 15.72 -6.23
N PHE A 120 2.34 16.66 -6.13
CA PHE A 120 3.19 16.79 -4.94
C PHE A 120 2.35 17.03 -3.69
N ALA A 121 1.40 17.97 -3.74
CA ALA A 121 0.49 18.24 -2.63
C ALA A 121 -0.36 17.00 -2.27
N LEU A 122 -0.83 16.25 -3.28
CA LEU A 122 -1.53 15.00 -3.06
C LEU A 122 -0.68 14.01 -2.26
N GLY A 123 0.57 13.78 -2.66
CA GLY A 123 1.49 12.89 -1.95
C GLY A 123 1.77 13.34 -0.51
N MET A 124 1.93 14.65 -0.30
CA MET A 124 2.15 15.24 1.02
C MET A 124 0.99 14.98 1.98
N PHE A 125 -0.25 15.19 1.53
CA PHE A 125 -1.43 14.94 2.38
C PHE A 125 -1.74 13.45 2.53
N ALA A 126 -1.55 12.63 1.51
CA ALA A 126 -1.70 11.18 1.56
C ALA A 126 -0.73 10.54 2.58
N ALA A 127 0.49 11.07 2.72
CA ALA A 127 1.48 10.60 3.70
C ALA A 127 0.98 10.59 5.16
N ILE A 128 -0.10 11.31 5.48
CA ILE A 128 -0.69 11.38 6.82
C ILE A 128 -1.33 10.05 7.22
N TYR A 129 -1.96 9.35 6.29
CA TYR A 129 -2.81 8.21 6.62
C TYR A 129 -2.05 7.11 7.36
N HIS A 130 -0.94 6.63 6.84
CA HIS A 130 -0.26 5.45 7.39
C HIS A 130 0.20 5.61 8.85
N PRO A 131 0.91 6.68 9.24
CA PRO A 131 1.30 6.84 10.65
C PRO A 131 0.13 7.21 11.56
N VAL A 132 -0.76 8.08 11.13
CA VAL A 132 -1.81 8.63 11.99
C VAL A 132 -3.06 7.74 12.00
N GLY A 133 -3.55 7.31 10.84
CA GLY A 133 -4.75 6.48 10.72
C GLY A 133 -4.55 5.10 11.34
N THR A 134 -3.38 4.47 11.15
CA THR A 134 -3.04 3.20 11.79
C THR A 134 -3.01 3.32 13.32
N ALA A 135 -2.44 4.39 13.86
CA ALA A 135 -2.45 4.66 15.29
C ALA A 135 -3.88 4.81 15.82
N MET A 136 -4.74 5.56 15.11
CA MET A 136 -6.15 5.72 15.47
C MET A 136 -6.94 4.41 15.46
N ILE A 137 -6.64 3.51 14.51
CA ILE A 137 -7.26 2.17 14.50
C ILE A 137 -6.86 1.41 15.77
N LEU A 138 -5.58 1.40 16.13
CA LEU A 138 -5.07 0.70 17.30
C LEU A 138 -5.63 1.25 18.62
N ASP A 139 -5.90 2.57 18.68
CA ASP A 139 -6.52 3.21 19.84
C ASP A 139 -8.00 2.87 19.99
N ASN A 140 -8.73 2.68 18.87
CA ASN A 140 -10.18 2.49 18.86
C ASN A 140 -10.62 1.02 18.70
N ALA A 141 -9.72 0.12 18.27
CA ALA A 141 -10.06 -1.28 18.02
C ALA A 141 -10.11 -2.11 19.31
N THR A 142 -11.19 -2.86 19.50
CA THR A 142 -11.32 -3.87 20.57
C THR A 142 -10.52 -5.13 20.22
N LEU A 143 -10.58 -5.59 18.97
CA LEU A 143 -9.85 -6.73 18.42
C LEU A 143 -8.83 -6.22 17.39
N ARG A 144 -7.68 -5.72 17.88
CA ARG A 144 -6.67 -5.03 17.08
C ARG A 144 -6.24 -5.80 15.84
N GLY A 145 -5.89 -7.08 15.97
CA GLY A 145 -5.44 -7.90 14.85
C GLY A 145 -6.50 -8.03 13.74
N ARG A 146 -7.75 -8.34 14.12
CA ARG A 146 -8.87 -8.46 13.16
C ARG A 146 -9.18 -7.13 12.49
N THR A 147 -9.17 -6.03 13.24
CA THR A 147 -9.47 -4.69 12.71
C THR A 147 -8.36 -4.24 11.76
N MET A 148 -7.09 -4.49 12.08
CA MET A 148 -5.96 -4.20 11.19
C MET A 148 -6.00 -5.04 9.91
N ALA A 149 -6.34 -6.32 10.00
CA ALA A 149 -6.49 -7.18 8.83
C ALA A 149 -7.61 -6.67 7.90
N PHE A 150 -8.77 -6.30 8.46
CA PHE A 150 -9.86 -5.71 7.67
C PHE A 150 -9.47 -4.36 7.05
N ASN A 151 -8.75 -3.53 7.78
CA ASN A 151 -8.21 -2.28 7.26
C ASN A 151 -7.26 -2.52 6.09
N GLY A 152 -6.39 -3.54 6.15
CA GLY A 152 -5.54 -3.95 5.02
C GLY A 152 -6.35 -4.35 3.78
N VAL A 153 -7.48 -5.06 3.96
CA VAL A 153 -8.40 -5.39 2.86
C VAL A 153 -8.96 -4.12 2.23
N CYS A 154 -9.35 -3.12 3.03
CA CYS A 154 -9.84 -1.84 2.50
C CYS A 154 -8.79 -1.12 1.64
N GLY A 155 -7.53 -1.09 2.07
CA GLY A 155 -6.43 -0.55 1.26
C GLY A 155 -6.26 -1.29 -0.07
N ASN A 156 -6.27 -2.62 -0.05
CA ASN A 156 -6.17 -3.44 -1.25
C ASN A 156 -7.35 -3.24 -2.23
N ILE A 157 -8.56 -3.02 -1.71
CA ILE A 157 -9.72 -2.65 -2.53
C ILE A 157 -9.45 -1.30 -3.21
N GLY A 158 -8.91 -0.31 -2.51
CA GLY A 158 -8.51 0.97 -3.08
C GLY A 158 -7.54 0.82 -4.24
N VAL A 159 -6.46 0.06 -4.05
CA VAL A 159 -5.50 -0.27 -5.13
C VAL A 159 -6.20 -0.96 -6.31
N SER A 160 -7.00 -1.99 -6.04
CA SER A 160 -7.61 -2.83 -7.08
C SER A 160 -8.60 -2.07 -7.95
N LEU A 161 -9.39 -1.18 -7.34
CA LEU A 161 -10.42 -0.42 -8.05
C LEU A 161 -9.90 0.84 -8.72
N ALA A 162 -8.68 1.31 -8.39
CA ALA A 162 -8.15 2.58 -8.85
C ALA A 162 -8.18 2.71 -10.38
N ALA A 163 -7.62 1.73 -11.09
CA ALA A 163 -7.54 1.79 -12.55
C ALA A 163 -8.91 1.72 -13.23
N GLY A 164 -9.79 0.81 -12.79
CA GLY A 164 -11.12 0.62 -13.36
C GLY A 164 -12.03 1.84 -13.17
N ILE A 165 -12.09 2.37 -11.94
CA ILE A 165 -12.89 3.58 -11.65
C ILE A 165 -12.31 4.80 -12.37
N THR A 166 -10.98 4.97 -12.38
CA THR A 166 -10.33 6.08 -13.11
C THR A 166 -10.64 6.01 -14.60
N ALA A 167 -10.54 4.83 -15.22
CA ALA A 167 -10.87 4.65 -16.62
C ALA A 167 -12.34 4.96 -16.92
N ALA A 168 -13.26 4.50 -16.06
CA ALA A 168 -14.69 4.79 -16.20
C ALA A 168 -14.99 6.29 -16.08
N LEU A 169 -14.41 6.98 -15.10
CA LEU A 169 -14.57 8.42 -14.94
C LEU A 169 -13.94 9.22 -16.09
N THR A 170 -12.80 8.75 -16.60
CA THR A 170 -12.15 9.36 -17.78
C THR A 170 -13.03 9.22 -19.01
N ALA A 171 -13.62 8.05 -19.24
CA ALA A 171 -14.53 7.81 -20.36
C ALA A 171 -15.82 8.62 -20.26
N ALA A 172 -16.35 8.83 -19.05
CA ALA A 172 -17.60 9.57 -18.83
C ALA A 172 -17.42 11.10 -18.82
N PHE A 173 -16.31 11.61 -18.25
CA PHE A 173 -16.13 13.03 -17.91
C PHE A 173 -14.76 13.60 -18.32
N SER A 174 -13.98 12.91 -19.15
CA SER A 174 -12.59 13.18 -19.46
C SER A 174 -11.61 12.91 -18.30
N TRP A 175 -10.31 13.03 -18.56
CA TRP A 175 -9.26 12.87 -17.54
C TRP A 175 -9.42 13.83 -16.34
N ARG A 176 -10.03 15.00 -16.54
CA ARG A 176 -10.32 15.95 -15.47
C ARG A 176 -11.35 15.40 -14.47
N GLY A 177 -12.37 14.71 -14.98
CA GLY A 177 -13.39 14.07 -14.14
C GLY A 177 -12.82 12.96 -13.27
N ALA A 178 -11.80 12.25 -13.75
CA ALA A 178 -11.12 11.23 -12.97
C ALA A 178 -10.40 11.76 -11.73
N PHE A 179 -10.02 13.03 -11.71
CA PHE A 179 -9.49 13.72 -10.52
C PHE A 179 -10.60 14.42 -9.73
N LEU A 180 -11.50 15.12 -10.41
CA LEU A 180 -12.51 15.97 -9.78
C LEU A 180 -13.47 15.17 -8.89
N VAL A 181 -14.01 14.06 -9.43
CA VAL A 181 -15.02 13.26 -8.70
C VAL A 181 -14.43 12.66 -7.42
N PRO A 182 -13.29 11.95 -7.43
CA PRO A 182 -12.69 11.46 -6.19
C PRO A 182 -12.24 12.61 -5.26
N GLY A 183 -11.82 13.74 -5.81
CA GLY A 183 -11.47 14.93 -5.03
C GLY A 183 -12.64 15.43 -4.21
N LEU A 184 -13.82 15.55 -4.80
CA LEU A 184 -15.05 15.95 -4.11
C LEU A 184 -15.50 14.90 -3.07
N ILE A 185 -15.33 13.59 -3.37
CA ILE A 185 -15.60 12.51 -2.42
C ILE A 185 -14.68 12.62 -1.19
N CYS A 186 -13.39 12.89 -1.40
CA CYS A 186 -12.45 13.09 -0.30
C CYS A 186 -12.84 14.29 0.57
N ILE A 187 -13.19 15.45 -0.03
CA ILE A 187 -13.62 16.65 0.71
C ILE A 187 -14.89 16.35 1.51
N ALA A 188 -15.90 15.74 0.88
CA ALA A 188 -17.14 15.36 1.55
C ALA A 188 -16.89 14.39 2.71
N SER A 189 -16.04 13.38 2.50
CA SER A 189 -15.63 12.43 3.54
C SER A 189 -14.92 13.13 4.69
N GLY A 190 -14.06 14.11 4.41
CA GLY A 190 -13.37 14.92 5.41
C GLY A 190 -14.34 15.78 6.22
N ALA A 191 -15.34 16.42 5.58
CA ALA A 191 -16.39 17.18 6.23
C ALA A 191 -17.24 16.29 7.14
N MET A 192 -17.68 15.12 6.63
CA MET A 192 -18.43 14.15 7.44
C MET A 192 -17.59 13.65 8.64
N TYR A 193 -16.34 13.33 8.43
CA TYR A 193 -15.42 12.91 9.48
C TYR A 193 -15.27 13.98 10.56
N TYR A 194 -15.09 15.23 10.16
CA TYR A 194 -14.98 16.38 11.07
C TYR A 194 -16.21 16.52 11.98
N TRP A 195 -17.40 16.36 11.46
CA TRP A 195 -18.64 16.51 12.22
C TRP A 195 -19.00 15.29 13.07
N LEU A 196 -18.67 14.07 12.60
CA LEU A 196 -19.14 12.84 13.21
C LEU A 196 -18.14 12.22 14.19
N VAL A 197 -16.84 12.47 14.03
CA VAL A 197 -15.79 11.90 14.89
C VAL A 197 -15.24 12.97 15.83
N PRO A 198 -15.57 12.91 17.14
CA PRO A 198 -15.09 13.89 18.11
C PRO A 198 -13.58 13.77 18.33
N ASN A 199 -12.95 14.88 18.72
CA ASN A 199 -11.55 14.87 19.10
C ASN A 199 -11.37 14.11 20.43
N GLN A 200 -10.65 13.00 20.38
CA GLN A 200 -10.32 12.20 21.57
C GLN A 200 -8.85 12.44 21.90
N ALA A 201 -8.55 12.93 23.10
CA ALA A 201 -7.20 12.93 23.62
C ALA A 201 -6.74 11.48 23.86
N GLY A 202 -6.04 10.90 22.88
CA GLY A 202 -5.58 9.52 22.94
C GLY A 202 -4.36 9.38 23.84
N HIS A 203 -4.45 8.57 24.87
CA HIS A 203 -3.29 8.10 25.62
C HIS A 203 -2.84 6.76 25.03
N ALA A 204 -1.67 6.74 24.40
CA ALA A 204 -1.07 5.52 23.89
C ALA A 204 -0.68 4.59 25.06
N THR A 205 -1.39 3.49 25.24
CA THR A 205 -0.98 2.43 26.16
C THR A 205 0.09 1.56 25.50
N LYS A 206 1.33 1.66 25.98
CA LYS A 206 2.42 0.75 25.63
C LYS A 206 2.13 -0.63 26.24
N ARG A 207 1.98 -1.64 25.42
CA ARG A 207 2.01 -3.04 25.85
C ARG A 207 3.19 -3.73 25.15
N SER A 208 4.06 -4.39 25.94
CA SER A 208 5.13 -5.24 25.42
C SER A 208 4.64 -6.68 25.34
N ALA A 209 4.97 -7.36 24.29
CA ALA A 209 4.82 -8.80 24.09
C ALA A 209 6.21 -9.41 23.83
N SER A 210 6.53 -10.64 24.25
CA SER A 210 7.87 -11.24 24.17
C SER A 210 8.18 -11.84 22.79
N ALA A 211 9.45 -11.94 22.42
CA ALA A 211 9.87 -12.52 21.14
C ALA A 211 9.76 -14.04 21.15
N ASP A 212 9.23 -14.63 20.07
CA ASP A 212 9.09 -16.09 19.95
C ASP A 212 10.44 -16.80 19.74
N VAL A 213 11.46 -16.07 19.25
CA VAL A 213 12.78 -16.63 18.91
C VAL A 213 13.90 -15.69 19.37
N VAL A 214 14.78 -16.18 20.24
CA VAL A 214 16.01 -15.47 20.62
C VAL A 214 17.12 -15.89 19.66
N LEU A 215 17.63 -14.92 18.90
CA LEU A 215 18.74 -15.10 17.95
C LEU A 215 20.04 -14.54 18.55
N SER A 216 21.19 -15.14 18.19
CA SER A 216 22.48 -14.50 18.49
C SER A 216 22.63 -13.19 17.71
N ALA A 217 23.33 -12.21 18.31
CA ALA A 217 23.50 -10.88 17.70
C ALA A 217 24.02 -10.88 16.24
N PRO A 218 25.01 -11.71 15.86
CA PRO A 218 25.47 -11.78 14.48
C PRO A 218 24.39 -12.30 13.51
N VAL A 219 23.64 -13.34 13.93
CA VAL A 219 22.54 -13.90 13.10
C VAL A 219 21.40 -12.89 12.96
N ALA A 220 21.05 -12.20 14.04
CA ALA A 220 20.04 -11.15 14.00
C ALA A 220 20.45 -10.00 13.06
N ALA A 221 21.71 -9.55 13.11
CA ALA A 221 22.24 -8.51 12.23
C ALA A 221 22.22 -8.95 10.76
N MET A 222 22.59 -10.20 10.46
CA MET A 222 22.57 -10.75 9.11
C MET A 222 21.15 -10.85 8.55
N ILE A 223 20.19 -11.37 9.33
CA ILE A 223 18.78 -11.43 8.95
C ILE A 223 18.24 -10.02 8.71
N PHE A 224 18.57 -9.06 9.56
CA PHE A 224 18.15 -7.67 9.40
C PHE A 224 18.72 -7.03 8.12
N GLY A 225 20.00 -7.25 7.81
CA GLY A 225 20.63 -6.79 6.57
C GLY A 225 19.95 -7.38 5.33
N LEU A 226 19.72 -8.70 5.30
CA LEU A 226 18.98 -9.36 4.22
C LEU A 226 17.55 -8.84 4.12
N PHE A 227 16.92 -8.55 5.26
CA PHE A 227 15.56 -8.01 5.28
C PHE A 227 15.47 -6.59 4.69
N ILE A 228 16.50 -5.76 4.84
CA ILE A 228 16.59 -4.47 4.13
C ILE A 228 16.60 -4.69 2.61
N VAL A 229 17.42 -5.63 2.12
CA VAL A 229 17.45 -5.99 0.69
C VAL A 229 16.07 -6.47 0.22
N VAL A 230 15.43 -7.34 1.00
CA VAL A 230 14.06 -7.82 0.74
C VAL A 230 13.08 -6.66 0.66
N ALA A 231 13.09 -5.73 1.63
CA ALA A 231 12.16 -4.61 1.67
C ALA A 231 12.33 -3.66 0.47
N LEU A 232 13.58 -3.32 0.13
CA LEU A 232 13.89 -2.46 -1.01
C LEU A 232 13.50 -3.10 -2.34
N SER A 233 13.90 -4.36 -2.55
CA SER A 233 13.61 -5.08 -3.80
C SER A 233 12.12 -5.34 -3.96
N ALA A 234 11.45 -5.79 -2.91
CA ALA A 234 10.00 -6.00 -2.92
C ALA A 234 9.23 -4.71 -3.19
N GLY A 235 9.65 -3.61 -2.56
CA GLY A 235 9.06 -2.29 -2.77
C GLY A 235 9.25 -1.81 -4.21
N LEU A 236 10.45 -1.97 -4.79
CA LEU A 236 10.72 -1.63 -6.19
C LEU A 236 9.85 -2.45 -7.14
N VAL A 237 9.81 -3.78 -6.98
CA VAL A 237 9.00 -4.66 -7.84
C VAL A 237 7.52 -4.30 -7.73
N PHE A 238 6.98 -4.19 -6.50
CA PHE A 238 5.58 -3.85 -6.27
C PHE A 238 5.21 -2.51 -6.92
N ASN A 239 5.97 -1.45 -6.65
CA ASN A 239 5.65 -0.12 -7.17
C ASN A 239 5.84 -0.06 -8.69
N THR A 240 6.91 -0.66 -9.23
CA THR A 240 7.13 -0.67 -10.68
C THR A 240 5.99 -1.35 -11.42
N ILE A 241 5.60 -2.55 -10.99
CA ILE A 241 4.50 -3.28 -11.64
C ILE A 241 3.18 -2.52 -11.42
N SER A 242 2.85 -2.11 -10.19
CA SER A 242 1.56 -1.47 -9.88
C SER A 242 1.35 -0.15 -10.62
N ILE A 243 2.38 0.67 -10.69
CA ILE A 243 2.31 1.99 -11.35
C ILE A 243 2.29 1.83 -12.88
N SER A 244 3.04 0.86 -13.42
CA SER A 244 3.12 0.64 -14.87
C SER A 244 1.96 -0.19 -15.42
N LEU A 245 1.22 -0.93 -14.58
CA LEU A 245 0.26 -1.94 -15.00
C LEU A 245 -0.77 -1.44 -16.02
N PRO A 246 -1.42 -0.26 -15.83
CA PRO A 246 -2.36 0.24 -16.82
C PRO A 246 -1.71 0.44 -18.20
N LYS A 247 -0.50 1.01 -18.25
CA LYS A 247 0.20 1.29 -19.50
C LYS A 247 0.79 0.03 -20.15
N ILE A 248 1.23 -0.95 -19.35
CA ILE A 248 1.65 -2.27 -19.86
C ILE A 248 0.48 -2.97 -20.55
N VAL A 249 -0.71 -2.91 -19.94
CA VAL A 249 -1.94 -3.46 -20.52
C VAL A 249 -2.32 -2.73 -21.80
N ASP A 250 -2.29 -1.40 -21.80
CA ASP A 250 -2.57 -0.55 -22.96
C ASP A 250 -1.70 -0.90 -24.17
N GLU A 251 -0.39 -1.09 -23.97
CA GLU A 251 0.55 -1.31 -25.07
C GLU A 251 0.66 -2.76 -25.53
N ARG A 252 0.40 -3.76 -24.65
CA ARG A 252 0.79 -5.14 -24.93
C ARG A 252 -0.35 -6.15 -24.92
N VAL A 253 -1.54 -5.80 -24.44
CA VAL A 253 -2.68 -6.74 -24.45
C VAL A 253 -3.36 -6.79 -25.80
N GLY A 254 -3.47 -5.66 -26.51
CA GLY A 254 -4.03 -5.61 -27.86
C GLY A 254 -4.02 -4.18 -28.42
N ASN A 255 -3.85 -4.08 -29.75
CA ASN A 255 -3.86 -2.80 -30.43
C ASN A 255 -5.25 -2.14 -30.35
N GLY A 256 -5.32 -0.93 -29.78
CA GLY A 256 -6.55 -0.12 -29.81
C GLY A 256 -7.63 -0.56 -28.81
N ILE A 257 -7.28 -1.27 -27.74
CA ILE A 257 -8.23 -1.53 -26.65
C ILE A 257 -8.64 -0.21 -25.97
N SER A 258 -9.93 -0.12 -25.60
CA SER A 258 -10.42 1.09 -24.94
C SER A 258 -9.80 1.26 -23.55
N LEU A 259 -9.68 2.51 -23.08
CA LEU A 259 -9.22 2.80 -21.72
C LEU A 259 -10.06 2.06 -20.65
N MET A 260 -11.36 1.87 -20.92
CA MET A 260 -12.25 1.08 -20.06
C MET A 260 -11.79 -0.39 -19.96
N MET A 261 -11.37 -1.01 -21.05
CA MET A 261 -10.80 -2.37 -21.04
C MET A 261 -9.46 -2.40 -20.30
N VAL A 262 -8.59 -1.42 -20.52
CA VAL A 262 -7.32 -1.28 -19.77
C VAL A 262 -7.58 -1.25 -18.29
N GLY A 263 -8.50 -0.39 -17.84
CA GLY A 263 -8.88 -0.27 -16.43
C GLY A 263 -9.49 -1.56 -15.87
N GLY A 264 -10.38 -2.22 -16.62
CA GLY A 264 -11.01 -3.48 -16.24
C GLY A 264 -10.03 -4.63 -16.08
N VAL A 265 -9.12 -4.82 -17.05
CA VAL A 265 -8.05 -5.83 -16.97
C VAL A 265 -7.11 -5.56 -15.82
N THR A 266 -6.69 -4.32 -15.65
CA THR A 266 -5.83 -3.89 -14.54
C THR A 266 -6.48 -4.20 -13.18
N THR A 267 -7.76 -3.86 -13.02
CA THR A 267 -8.53 -4.17 -11.81
C THR A 267 -8.61 -5.68 -11.57
N ALA A 268 -8.89 -6.47 -12.60
CA ALA A 268 -8.96 -7.94 -12.48
C ALA A 268 -7.62 -8.54 -12.02
N VAL A 269 -6.51 -8.07 -12.56
CA VAL A 269 -5.15 -8.48 -12.17
C VAL A 269 -4.88 -8.16 -10.69
N PHE A 270 -5.24 -6.97 -10.20
CA PHE A 270 -5.10 -6.63 -8.78
C PHE A 270 -6.00 -7.47 -7.87
N LEU A 271 -7.24 -7.75 -8.30
CA LEU A 271 -8.15 -8.60 -7.54
C LEU A 271 -7.63 -10.05 -7.40
N CYS A 272 -6.97 -10.59 -8.43
CA CYS A 272 -6.26 -11.87 -8.32
C CYS A 272 -5.21 -11.85 -7.21
N GLY A 273 -4.46 -10.73 -7.09
CA GLY A 273 -3.52 -10.52 -5.98
C GLY A 273 -4.20 -10.53 -4.62
N ALA A 274 -5.31 -9.79 -4.47
CA ALA A 274 -6.06 -9.74 -3.22
C ALA A 274 -6.58 -11.13 -2.78
N VAL A 275 -7.09 -11.93 -3.71
CA VAL A 275 -7.51 -13.32 -3.45
C VAL A 275 -6.32 -14.19 -3.03
N ALA A 276 -5.18 -14.06 -3.69
CA ALA A 276 -3.95 -14.78 -3.33
C ALA A 276 -3.47 -14.41 -1.91
N GLN A 277 -3.55 -13.16 -1.52
CA GLN A 277 -3.19 -12.70 -0.17
C GLN A 277 -4.03 -13.39 0.91
N ILE A 278 -5.35 -13.48 0.72
CA ILE A 278 -6.26 -14.18 1.64
C ILE A 278 -5.90 -15.68 1.71
N SER A 279 -5.56 -16.28 0.57
CA SER A 279 -5.18 -17.68 0.47
C SER A 279 -3.88 -17.97 1.21
N VAL A 280 -2.86 -17.11 1.04
CA VAL A 280 -1.58 -17.21 1.76
C VAL A 280 -1.80 -17.08 3.26
N GLY A 281 -2.68 -16.18 3.71
CA GLY A 281 -3.04 -16.06 5.12
C GLY A 281 -3.53 -17.37 5.77
N ARG A 282 -4.20 -18.25 4.98
CA ARG A 282 -4.61 -19.59 5.43
C ARG A 282 -3.48 -20.63 5.30
N LEU A 283 -2.65 -20.51 4.28
CA LEU A 283 -1.55 -21.45 4.04
C LEU A 283 -0.47 -21.38 5.13
N VAL A 284 -0.22 -20.21 5.71
CA VAL A 284 0.77 -20.05 6.79
C VAL A 284 0.40 -20.79 8.07
N GLU A 285 -0.86 -21.17 8.25
CA GLU A 285 -1.33 -22.01 9.37
C GLU A 285 -0.96 -23.51 9.17
N ARG A 286 -0.66 -23.92 7.93
CA ARG A 286 -0.43 -25.32 7.58
C ARG A 286 0.98 -25.64 7.10
N PHE A 287 1.69 -24.65 6.57
CA PHE A 287 3.00 -24.82 5.96
C PHE A 287 4.06 -23.92 6.63
N PRO A 288 5.32 -24.36 6.68
CA PRO A 288 6.41 -23.54 7.23
C PRO A 288 6.56 -22.21 6.53
N LEU A 289 6.67 -21.13 7.30
CA LEU A 289 6.73 -19.75 6.80
C LEU A 289 7.86 -19.54 5.77
N HIS A 290 9.05 -20.09 6.04
CA HIS A 290 10.22 -19.96 5.17
C HIS A 290 10.01 -20.63 3.79
N ILE A 291 9.27 -21.73 3.72
CA ILE A 291 8.94 -22.41 2.46
C ILE A 291 7.96 -21.56 1.64
N LEU A 292 6.89 -21.07 2.26
CA LEU A 292 5.93 -20.20 1.57
C LEU A 292 6.59 -18.93 1.08
N PHE A 293 7.53 -18.38 1.85
CA PHE A 293 8.25 -17.18 1.47
C PHE A 293 9.17 -17.44 0.26
N ALA A 294 9.88 -18.56 0.24
CA ALA A 294 10.69 -18.97 -0.91
C ALA A 294 9.84 -19.22 -2.16
N ILE A 295 8.69 -19.90 -2.04
CA ILE A 295 7.75 -20.13 -3.15
C ILE A 295 7.27 -18.79 -3.72
N SER A 296 6.83 -17.85 -2.87
CA SER A 296 6.36 -16.54 -3.34
C SER A 296 7.46 -15.74 -4.06
N ALA A 297 8.72 -15.86 -3.62
CA ALA A 297 9.85 -15.22 -4.26
C ALA A 297 10.16 -15.82 -5.64
N VAL A 298 10.13 -17.14 -5.78
CA VAL A 298 10.24 -17.82 -7.08
C VAL A 298 9.13 -17.41 -8.02
N MET A 299 7.87 -17.44 -7.54
CA MET A 299 6.72 -17.01 -8.33
C MET A 299 6.86 -15.56 -8.80
N GLN A 300 7.30 -14.65 -7.92
CA GLN A 300 7.49 -13.24 -8.26
C GLN A 300 8.56 -13.07 -9.36
N PHE A 301 9.72 -13.70 -9.21
CA PHE A 301 10.78 -13.65 -10.23
C PHE A 301 10.32 -14.23 -11.57
N CYS A 302 9.76 -15.44 -11.57
CA CYS A 302 9.27 -16.11 -12.78
C CYS A 302 8.14 -15.31 -13.44
N GLY A 303 7.22 -14.75 -12.65
CA GLY A 303 6.11 -13.96 -13.16
C GLY A 303 6.56 -12.66 -13.82
N VAL A 304 7.46 -11.92 -13.22
CA VAL A 304 8.03 -10.69 -13.81
C VAL A 304 8.81 -11.01 -15.07
N LEU A 305 9.62 -12.08 -15.05
CA LEU A 305 10.38 -12.54 -16.21
C LEU A 305 9.44 -12.95 -17.36
N TRP A 306 8.37 -13.68 -17.06
CA TRP A 306 7.34 -14.02 -18.03
C TRP A 306 6.66 -12.77 -18.61
N ALA A 307 6.24 -11.83 -17.76
CA ALA A 307 5.62 -10.57 -18.20
C ALA A 307 6.55 -9.72 -19.08
N ALA A 308 7.88 -9.80 -18.89
CA ALA A 308 8.84 -9.07 -19.71
C ALA A 308 8.79 -9.46 -21.21
N TYR A 309 8.46 -10.71 -21.52
CA TYR A 309 8.40 -11.25 -22.88
C TYR A 309 6.99 -11.56 -23.39
N ALA A 310 5.98 -11.47 -22.52
CA ALA A 310 4.60 -11.79 -22.85
C ALA A 310 3.86 -10.64 -23.55
N SER A 311 2.85 -11.00 -24.33
CA SER A 311 1.87 -10.09 -24.94
C SER A 311 0.49 -10.73 -25.00
N GLY A 312 -0.54 -9.94 -25.30
CA GLY A 312 -1.93 -10.43 -25.40
C GLY A 312 -2.41 -11.11 -24.11
N ILE A 313 -3.15 -12.19 -24.27
CA ILE A 313 -3.72 -12.95 -23.14
C ILE A 313 -2.63 -13.55 -22.24
N SER A 314 -1.48 -13.99 -22.81
CA SER A 314 -0.36 -14.51 -22.03
C SER A 314 0.18 -13.49 -21.03
N LEU A 315 0.22 -12.22 -21.40
CA LEU A 315 0.62 -11.13 -20.51
C LEU A 315 -0.35 -10.97 -19.33
N ILE A 316 -1.66 -11.08 -19.55
CA ILE A 316 -2.66 -10.98 -18.47
C ILE A 316 -2.40 -12.07 -17.42
N PHE A 317 -2.15 -13.30 -17.85
CA PHE A 317 -1.83 -14.40 -16.92
C PHE A 317 -0.49 -14.17 -16.20
N ALA A 318 0.54 -13.69 -16.90
CA ALA A 318 1.82 -13.36 -16.29
C ALA A 318 1.69 -12.27 -15.22
N LEU A 319 0.93 -11.21 -15.49
CA LEU A 319 0.67 -10.12 -14.55
C LEU A 319 -0.17 -10.57 -13.36
N ALA A 320 -1.23 -11.38 -13.58
CA ALA A 320 -2.03 -11.95 -12.50
C ALA A 320 -1.21 -12.87 -11.59
N PHE A 321 -0.36 -13.71 -12.17
CA PHE A 321 0.57 -14.58 -11.45
C PHE A 321 1.58 -13.77 -10.63
N THR A 322 2.15 -12.72 -11.23
CA THR A 322 3.06 -11.78 -10.55
C THR A 322 2.36 -11.09 -9.37
N MET A 323 1.14 -10.58 -9.57
CA MET A 323 0.39 -9.92 -8.51
C MET A 323 -0.02 -10.87 -7.39
N ALA A 324 -0.36 -12.11 -7.71
CA ALA A 324 -0.61 -13.15 -6.70
C ALA A 324 0.63 -13.37 -5.81
N ALA A 325 1.82 -13.44 -6.40
CA ALA A 325 3.08 -13.57 -5.66
C ALA A 325 3.38 -12.35 -4.80
N ILE A 326 3.25 -11.13 -5.35
CA ILE A 326 3.53 -9.87 -4.66
C ILE A 326 2.60 -9.68 -3.45
N TYR A 327 1.30 -9.90 -3.61
CA TYR A 327 0.33 -9.73 -2.53
C TYR A 327 0.45 -10.81 -1.46
N GLY A 328 0.71 -12.05 -1.87
CA GLY A 328 1.03 -13.14 -0.94
C GLY A 328 2.25 -12.83 -0.09
N GLN A 329 3.30 -12.29 -0.71
CA GLN A 329 4.53 -11.89 -0.05
C GLN A 329 4.33 -10.79 1.01
N ILE A 330 3.39 -9.85 0.84
CA ILE A 330 3.13 -8.78 1.84
C ILE A 330 2.83 -9.41 3.20
N THR A 331 1.91 -10.39 3.24
CA THR A 331 1.57 -11.13 4.47
C THR A 331 2.77 -11.89 5.03
N LEU A 332 3.55 -12.55 4.18
CA LEU A 332 4.72 -13.33 4.61
C LEU A 332 5.81 -12.44 5.20
N ASN A 333 6.06 -11.26 4.63
CA ASN A 333 7.00 -10.28 5.18
C ASN A 333 6.63 -9.84 6.59
N ASP A 334 5.34 -9.56 6.86
CA ASP A 334 4.87 -9.16 8.18
C ASP A 334 5.08 -10.28 9.21
N LEU A 335 4.82 -11.52 8.82
CA LEU A 335 5.00 -12.69 9.68
C LEU A 335 6.49 -12.99 9.95
N VAL A 336 7.37 -12.80 8.96
CA VAL A 336 8.83 -12.93 9.14
C VAL A 336 9.34 -11.92 10.16
N ILE A 337 8.94 -10.65 10.04
CA ILE A 337 9.30 -9.62 11.04
C ILE A 337 8.79 -10.01 12.42
N ALA A 338 7.51 -10.38 12.52
CA ALA A 338 6.91 -10.74 13.80
C ALA A 338 7.63 -11.91 14.48
N ARG A 339 8.06 -12.92 13.70
CA ARG A 339 8.69 -14.14 14.19
C ARG A 339 10.16 -13.96 14.61
N TYR A 340 10.92 -13.19 13.82
CA TYR A 340 12.39 -13.09 13.98
C TYR A 340 12.88 -11.79 14.62
N THR A 341 11.97 -10.90 15.01
CA THR A 341 12.34 -9.63 15.66
C THR A 341 11.86 -9.59 17.10
N ALA A 342 12.80 -9.33 18.03
CA ALA A 342 12.47 -9.13 19.43
C ALA A 342 11.51 -7.95 19.61
N ASP A 343 10.58 -8.05 20.56
CA ASP A 343 9.51 -7.05 20.76
C ASP A 343 10.03 -5.65 20.99
N ALA A 344 11.15 -5.51 21.71
CA ALA A 344 11.81 -4.24 21.97
C ALA A 344 12.23 -3.50 20.66
N TRP A 345 12.47 -4.25 19.57
CA TRP A 345 12.91 -3.74 18.28
C TRP A 345 11.84 -3.78 17.20
N ARG A 346 10.77 -4.54 17.38
CA ARG A 346 9.74 -4.81 16.37
C ARG A 346 9.15 -3.53 15.77
N SER A 347 8.78 -2.58 16.61
CA SER A 347 8.23 -1.29 16.14
C SER A 347 9.23 -0.50 15.29
N ARG A 348 10.53 -0.55 15.65
CA ARG A 348 11.58 0.13 14.90
C ARG A 348 11.82 -0.55 13.55
N VAL A 349 11.81 -1.87 13.49
CA VAL A 349 11.96 -2.64 12.24
C VAL A 349 10.79 -2.35 11.30
N TYR A 350 9.55 -2.32 11.81
CA TYR A 350 8.40 -1.92 11.00
C TYR A 350 8.51 -0.47 10.51
N ALA A 351 8.93 0.46 11.36
CA ALA A 351 9.11 1.86 10.96
C ALA A 351 10.16 2.01 9.84
N VAL A 352 11.31 1.35 9.98
CA VAL A 352 12.35 1.32 8.93
C VAL A 352 11.80 0.71 7.64
N ARG A 353 11.09 -0.42 7.73
CA ARG A 353 10.49 -1.07 6.56
C ARG A 353 9.52 -0.14 5.83
N TYR A 354 8.57 0.46 6.54
CA TYR A 354 7.58 1.35 5.91
C TYR A 354 8.25 2.58 5.30
N PHE A 355 9.21 3.18 6.00
CA PHE A 355 9.99 4.30 5.48
C PHE A 355 10.71 3.91 4.17
N LEU A 356 11.41 2.78 4.15
CA LEU A 356 12.09 2.29 2.96
C LEU A 356 11.11 2.01 1.83
N THR A 357 9.97 1.36 2.11
CA THR A 357 8.94 1.06 1.11
C THR A 357 8.38 2.33 0.46
N PHE A 358 8.13 3.38 1.25
CA PHE A 358 7.60 4.65 0.73
C PHE A 358 8.65 5.45 -0.04
N MET A 359 9.90 5.49 0.45
CA MET A 359 11.00 6.16 -0.28
C MET A 359 11.28 5.49 -1.63
N VAL A 360 11.22 4.16 -1.67
CA VAL A 360 11.44 3.38 -2.89
C VAL A 360 10.35 3.62 -3.95
N SER A 361 9.15 4.04 -3.56
CA SER A 361 8.09 4.32 -4.55
C SER A 361 8.44 5.48 -5.49
N GLY A 362 9.06 6.54 -4.96
CA GLY A 362 9.59 7.63 -5.79
C GLY A 362 10.72 7.19 -6.72
N VAL A 363 11.62 6.32 -6.22
CA VAL A 363 12.70 5.72 -7.04
C VAL A 363 12.10 4.86 -8.16
N ALA A 364 11.06 4.07 -7.86
CA ALA A 364 10.39 3.23 -8.85
C ALA A 364 9.80 4.05 -10.01
N VAL A 365 9.12 5.16 -9.70
CA VAL A 365 8.56 6.05 -10.75
C VAL A 365 9.66 6.64 -11.64
N SER A 366 10.73 7.15 -11.02
CA SER A 366 11.87 7.70 -11.76
C SER A 366 12.54 6.63 -12.63
N MET A 367 12.67 5.40 -12.11
CA MET A 367 13.18 4.25 -12.84
C MET A 367 12.28 3.89 -14.03
N ILE A 368 10.95 3.86 -13.84
CA ILE A 368 10.01 3.62 -14.93
C ILE A 368 10.19 4.65 -16.04
N ALA A 369 10.18 5.94 -15.70
CA ALA A 369 10.31 7.02 -16.66
C ALA A 369 11.62 6.92 -17.48
N LEU A 370 12.74 6.73 -16.77
CA LEU A 370 14.08 6.66 -17.37
C LEU A 370 14.26 5.43 -18.27
N LEU A 371 13.87 4.25 -17.79
CA LEU A 371 14.04 3.01 -18.53
C LEU A 371 13.05 2.90 -19.69
N TYR A 372 11.82 3.37 -19.48
CA TYR A 372 10.84 3.41 -20.56
C TYR A 372 11.29 4.32 -21.71
N ALA A 373 11.83 5.50 -21.42
CA ALA A 373 12.37 6.41 -22.44
C ALA A 373 13.50 5.77 -23.28
N ARG A 374 14.25 4.82 -22.72
CA ARG A 374 15.41 4.17 -23.37
C ARG A 374 15.06 2.89 -24.12
N GLY A 375 14.11 2.11 -23.66
CA GLY A 375 13.82 0.77 -24.21
C GLY A 375 12.42 0.24 -23.92
N GLY A 376 11.48 1.14 -23.62
CA GLY A 376 10.08 0.76 -23.36
C GLY A 376 9.93 -0.22 -22.21
N PHE A 377 8.81 -0.93 -22.19
CA PHE A 377 8.56 -1.91 -21.13
C PHE A 377 9.44 -3.16 -21.18
N ASN A 378 10.14 -3.43 -22.29
CA ASN A 378 11.15 -4.51 -22.30
C ASN A 378 12.27 -4.22 -21.30
N LEU A 379 12.76 -2.98 -21.29
CA LEU A 379 13.82 -2.58 -20.38
C LEU A 379 13.31 -2.41 -18.94
N VAL A 380 12.11 -1.83 -18.75
CA VAL A 380 11.49 -1.68 -17.42
C VAL A 380 11.28 -3.04 -16.77
N LEU A 381 10.60 -3.97 -17.43
CA LEU A 381 10.29 -5.29 -16.90
C LEU A 381 11.54 -6.19 -16.77
N GLY A 382 12.48 -6.10 -17.73
CA GLY A 382 13.76 -6.81 -17.65
C GLY A 382 14.57 -6.37 -16.43
N THR A 383 14.69 -5.06 -16.19
CA THR A 383 15.33 -4.53 -14.98
C THR A 383 14.59 -4.94 -13.71
N THR A 384 13.25 -4.92 -13.74
CA THR A 384 12.43 -5.36 -12.61
C THR A 384 12.63 -6.87 -12.33
N ALA A 385 12.83 -7.70 -13.36
CA ALA A 385 13.18 -9.12 -13.18
C ALA A 385 14.53 -9.32 -12.52
N VAL A 386 15.55 -8.50 -12.86
CA VAL A 386 16.86 -8.53 -12.18
C VAL A 386 16.71 -8.15 -10.70
N ILE A 387 15.89 -7.14 -10.38
CA ILE A 387 15.61 -6.76 -8.99
C ILE A 387 14.87 -7.90 -8.28
N ALA A 388 13.90 -8.55 -8.93
CA ALA A 388 13.18 -9.69 -8.39
C ALA A 388 14.09 -10.91 -8.16
N LEU A 389 15.15 -11.09 -8.97
CA LEU A 389 16.18 -12.09 -8.73
C LEU A 389 16.98 -11.77 -7.46
N GLY A 390 17.36 -10.52 -7.25
CA GLY A 390 18.00 -10.08 -6.00
C GLY A 390 17.12 -10.33 -4.77
N PHE A 391 15.82 -10.05 -4.89
CA PHE A 391 14.82 -10.40 -3.88
C PHE A 391 14.79 -11.91 -3.62
N LEU A 392 14.70 -12.75 -4.65
CA LEU A 392 14.69 -14.20 -4.55
C LEU A 392 15.93 -14.72 -3.81
N VAL A 393 17.12 -14.26 -4.19
CA VAL A 393 18.38 -14.66 -3.54
C VAL A 393 18.37 -14.31 -2.05
N ALA A 394 17.95 -13.08 -1.69
CA ALA A 394 17.88 -12.67 -0.29
C ALA A 394 16.87 -13.51 0.51
N VAL A 395 15.70 -13.83 -0.06
CA VAL A 395 14.70 -14.69 0.58
C VAL A 395 15.21 -16.12 0.76
N LEU A 396 15.89 -16.69 -0.23
CA LEU A 396 16.46 -18.02 -0.12
C LEU A 396 17.53 -18.09 0.98
N LEU A 397 18.38 -17.06 1.10
CA LEU A 397 19.36 -16.98 2.18
C LEU A 397 18.68 -16.90 3.56
N ILE A 398 17.62 -16.09 3.72
CA ILE A 398 16.84 -16.06 4.95
C ILE A 398 16.21 -17.43 5.25
N ALA A 399 15.66 -18.10 4.24
CA ALA A 399 15.05 -19.42 4.40
C ALA A 399 16.06 -20.48 4.85
N LEU A 400 17.27 -20.46 4.29
CA LEU A 400 18.37 -21.36 4.69
C LEU A 400 18.79 -21.11 6.15
N ILE A 401 18.94 -19.85 6.56
CA ILE A 401 19.27 -19.49 7.95
C ILE A 401 18.16 -19.94 8.89
N ALA A 402 16.91 -19.64 8.54
CA ALA A 402 15.74 -20.01 9.35
C ALA A 402 15.62 -21.52 9.53
N SER A 403 15.81 -22.30 8.47
CA SER A 403 15.79 -23.77 8.54
C SER A 403 16.91 -24.34 9.41
N GLY A 404 18.09 -23.72 9.38
CA GLY A 404 19.22 -24.08 10.25
C GLY A 404 18.92 -23.83 11.75
N VAL A 405 18.34 -22.68 12.05
CA VAL A 405 17.92 -22.32 13.43
C VAL A 405 16.82 -23.26 13.94
N GLU A 406 15.84 -23.60 13.12
CA GLU A 406 14.77 -24.54 13.51
C GLU A 406 15.30 -25.97 13.76
N LYS A 407 16.23 -26.45 12.91
CA LYS A 407 16.89 -27.76 13.12
C LYS A 407 17.71 -27.78 14.39
N ALA A 408 18.49 -26.74 14.68
CA ALA A 408 19.30 -26.66 15.90
C ALA A 408 18.45 -26.71 17.18
N ARG A 409 17.23 -26.13 17.17
CA ARG A 409 16.28 -26.20 18.28
C ARG A 409 15.69 -27.58 18.51
N MET A 410 15.42 -28.34 17.43
CA MET A 410 14.89 -29.72 17.58
C MET A 410 15.92 -30.68 18.11
N VAL A 411 17.21 -30.36 18.04
CA VAL A 411 18.31 -31.20 18.55
C VAL A 411 18.66 -30.90 20.02
N GLN A 412 18.27 -29.74 20.56
CA GLN A 412 18.43 -29.41 21.98
C GLN A 412 17.20 -29.96 22.75
N PRO A 413 17.38 -30.97 23.66
CA PRO A 413 16.27 -31.38 24.52
C PRO A 413 15.81 -30.19 25.37
N ALA A 414 14.51 -30.13 25.63
CA ALA A 414 13.95 -29.20 26.61
C ALA A 414 14.58 -29.51 27.99
N GLU A 415 15.43 -28.59 28.47
CA GLU A 415 15.88 -28.59 29.86
C GLU A 415 14.76 -28.16 30.81
#